data_12338a4af30da9de4029fbc7b84f6810
#
_entry.id   12338a4af30da9de4029fbc7b84f6810
#
_cell.length_a   1.000
_cell.length_b   1.000
_cell.length_c   1.000
_cell.angle_alpha   90.00
_cell.angle_beta   90.00
_cell.angle_gamma   90.00
#
_symmetry.space_group_name_H-M   'P 1'
#
loop_
_entity.id
_entity.type
_entity.pdbx_description
1 polymer ?
#
loop_
_entity_poly.entity_id
_entity_poly.type
_entity_poly.pdbx_seq_one_letter_code
_entity_poly.pdbx_strand_id
1 'polypeptide(L)'
;MSIGQWSHEDFIAEVLKFHGHAAPGVIIGGYMVEKARRALPEGILFDAVSETVQCLPDAVQMLTPCTVGNGWLRICNFGIYALSLYDKYTGEGVRVRLDVDKLDRWPHTRIWLLKEKPKSEQEPELLRAEMAEAAMDMLSMSKIQIRPELLRRKGKGAIVRCPLCGEWYPAAFGRICRSCQGDSPYEQGPGLAFQEPRLTAVPVEQAVGQHVLHDMTKIVPQQSKGAVFKAGQNIDVGDICRLQQMGRFRVYTEEAAGDNPDFVHEDAAVRAFAELMPGEGVAPQGEPSEGKINFCAERDGLFEVDRERLAAFNMLPDVMCATRHGMSVVRKGARLAGSRAIPLLLARPVFLKALSLLDGGPLFRVRPMRKARVGTLVTGTEVFQGLIQDRFAPIIRQKAENLGCTVVGERVTPDDAPAIGAALAQLLDLGADMIITTAGLSVDPDDVTRKALLDAGLTDLSFGLPVLPGTMTLLGRIGGAQVLGVPACALFYKTTALDLMLPRLLANVPMSRADLALLGHGGLCLECKSCDFPKCTFGR
;
A
#
# COMPACT_ATOMS: atom_id res chain seq x y z
N MET A 1 35.19 31.05 -3.54
CA MET A 1 35.11 29.56 -3.66
C MET A 1 34.59 29.23 -5.04
N SER A 2 35.12 28.21 -5.75
CA SER A 2 34.65 27.84 -7.09
C SER A 2 33.47 26.84 -7.01
N ILE A 3 32.59 26.90 -8.00
CA ILE A 3 31.48 25.96 -8.23
C ILE A 3 31.78 25.25 -9.55
N GLY A 4 32.25 24.00 -9.47
CA GLY A 4 32.82 23.32 -10.61
C GLY A 4 34.03 24.09 -11.15
N GLN A 5 33.96 24.45 -12.43
CA GLN A 5 35.02 25.22 -13.12
C GLN A 5 34.83 26.76 -13.07
N TRP A 6 33.73 27.25 -12.47
CA TRP A 6 33.33 28.64 -12.48
C TRP A 6 33.62 29.34 -11.14
N SER A 7 33.93 30.65 -11.20
CA SER A 7 33.81 31.53 -10.05
C SER A 7 32.31 31.65 -9.67
N HIS A 8 32.02 32.26 -8.51
CA HIS A 8 30.63 32.52 -8.11
C HIS A 8 29.90 33.38 -9.14
N GLU A 9 30.55 34.46 -9.62
CA GLU A 9 29.97 35.39 -10.58
C GLU A 9 29.77 34.76 -11.96
N ASP A 10 30.75 33.97 -12.45
CA ASP A 10 30.65 33.25 -13.71
C ASP A 10 29.54 32.19 -13.64
N PHE A 11 29.40 31.50 -12.50
CA PHE A 11 28.32 30.53 -12.31
C PHE A 11 26.93 31.19 -12.36
N ILE A 12 26.78 32.41 -11.74
CA ILE A 12 25.53 33.18 -11.86
C ILE A 12 25.23 33.52 -13.33
N ALA A 13 26.25 33.90 -14.11
CA ALA A 13 26.08 34.18 -15.52
C ALA A 13 25.62 32.94 -16.31
N GLU A 14 26.17 31.78 -16.02
CA GLU A 14 25.73 30.51 -16.63
C GLU A 14 24.32 30.10 -16.16
N VAL A 15 23.97 30.32 -14.89
CA VAL A 15 22.60 30.11 -14.38
C VAL A 15 21.61 31.01 -15.14
N LEU A 16 21.95 32.26 -15.39
CA LEU A 16 21.09 33.16 -16.15
C LEU A 16 20.83 32.66 -17.58
N LYS A 17 21.86 32.12 -18.24
CA LYS A 17 21.74 31.56 -19.60
C LYS A 17 20.88 30.28 -19.62
N PHE A 18 21.04 29.39 -18.63
CA PHE A 18 20.40 28.08 -18.60
C PHE A 18 18.98 28.16 -18.03
N HIS A 19 18.81 28.82 -16.88
CA HIS A 19 17.55 28.86 -16.12
C HIS A 19 16.66 30.07 -16.46
N GLY A 20 17.20 31.05 -17.23
CA GLY A 20 16.48 32.25 -17.65
C GLY A 20 16.52 33.40 -16.65
N HIS A 21 16.90 33.17 -15.41
CA HIS A 21 17.16 34.20 -14.39
C HIS A 21 18.10 33.64 -13.30
N ALA A 22 18.78 34.56 -12.59
CA ALA A 22 19.71 34.19 -11.52
C ALA A 22 18.95 33.67 -10.28
N ALA A 23 18.36 32.48 -10.37
CA ALA A 23 17.53 31.89 -9.33
C ALA A 23 18.38 31.50 -8.10
N PRO A 24 18.04 31.98 -6.89
CA PRO A 24 18.75 31.64 -5.66
C PRO A 24 18.88 30.13 -5.44
N GLY A 25 17.84 29.39 -5.76
CA GLY A 25 17.85 27.95 -5.64
C GLY A 25 18.88 27.26 -6.54
N VAL A 26 19.08 27.71 -7.78
CA VAL A 26 20.12 27.13 -8.66
C VAL A 26 21.50 27.45 -8.14
N ILE A 27 21.70 28.69 -7.63
CA ILE A 27 22.99 29.14 -7.07
C ILE A 27 23.38 28.31 -5.85
N ILE A 28 22.47 28.14 -4.89
CA ILE A 28 22.66 27.24 -3.72
C ILE A 28 22.85 25.79 -4.17
N GLY A 29 22.06 25.35 -5.14
CA GLY A 29 22.19 24.04 -5.75
C GLY A 29 23.59 23.76 -6.31
N GLY A 30 24.25 24.81 -6.88
CA GLY A 30 25.62 24.73 -7.34
C GLY A 30 26.60 24.39 -6.22
N TYR A 31 26.49 25.03 -5.08
CA TYR A 31 27.30 24.71 -3.89
C TYR A 31 26.99 23.32 -3.33
N MET A 32 25.74 22.91 -3.39
CA MET A 32 25.32 21.57 -2.96
C MET A 32 25.94 20.47 -3.82
N VAL A 33 25.89 20.63 -5.14
CA VAL A 33 26.52 19.71 -6.09
C VAL A 33 28.03 19.65 -5.87
N GLU A 34 28.68 20.79 -5.72
CA GLU A 34 30.13 20.87 -5.50
C GLU A 34 30.52 20.18 -4.19
N LYS A 35 29.77 20.41 -3.09
CA LYS A 35 29.99 19.73 -1.80
C LYS A 35 29.83 18.23 -1.93
N ALA A 36 28.81 17.76 -2.66
CA ALA A 36 28.57 16.34 -2.88
C ALA A 36 29.67 15.69 -3.72
N ARG A 37 30.11 16.37 -4.80
CA ARG A 37 31.19 15.86 -5.68
C ARG A 37 32.53 15.71 -4.96
N ARG A 38 32.89 16.67 -4.10
CA ARG A 38 34.14 16.60 -3.30
C ARG A 38 34.15 15.46 -2.30
N ALA A 39 32.99 14.98 -1.91
CA ALA A 39 32.87 13.88 -0.96
C ALA A 39 32.85 12.48 -1.61
N LEU A 40 32.70 12.41 -2.93
CA LEU A 40 32.78 11.16 -3.68
C LEU A 40 34.22 10.85 -4.10
N PRO A 41 34.61 9.55 -4.19
CA PRO A 41 35.90 9.17 -4.73
C PRO A 41 36.12 9.65 -6.18
N GLU A 42 37.36 9.96 -6.54
CA GLU A 42 37.73 10.34 -7.92
C GLU A 42 37.46 9.17 -8.89
N GLY A 43 36.97 9.51 -10.09
CA GLY A 43 36.73 8.54 -11.17
C GLY A 43 35.48 7.68 -11.00
N ILE A 44 34.70 7.87 -9.93
CA ILE A 44 33.45 7.14 -9.71
C ILE A 44 32.39 7.56 -10.74
N LEU A 45 31.67 6.57 -11.28
CA LEU A 45 30.48 6.80 -12.08
C LEU A 45 29.27 6.92 -11.15
N PHE A 46 28.67 8.09 -11.10
CA PHE A 46 27.56 8.38 -10.19
C PHE A 46 26.27 8.72 -10.92
N ASP A 47 25.16 8.43 -10.27
CA ASP A 47 23.83 8.94 -10.58
C ASP A 47 23.42 9.96 -9.51
N ALA A 48 22.37 10.74 -9.78
CA ALA A 48 21.87 11.79 -8.90
C ALA A 48 20.41 11.63 -8.55
N VAL A 49 20.05 12.07 -7.34
CA VAL A 49 18.66 12.27 -6.92
C VAL A 49 18.47 13.72 -6.50
N SER A 50 17.41 14.37 -7.00
CA SER A 50 16.90 15.63 -6.46
C SER A 50 15.62 15.38 -5.69
N GLU A 51 15.50 15.93 -4.48
CA GLU A 51 14.32 15.77 -3.61
C GLU A 51 13.28 16.89 -3.83
N THR A 52 13.50 17.74 -4.81
CA THR A 52 12.55 18.75 -5.29
C THR A 52 12.56 18.84 -6.80
N VAL A 53 11.45 19.29 -7.39
CA VAL A 53 11.36 19.58 -8.84
C VAL A 53 11.84 21.00 -9.18
N GLN A 54 12.02 21.88 -8.17
CA GLN A 54 12.34 23.31 -8.38
C GLN A 54 13.84 23.56 -8.34
N CYS A 55 14.36 24.31 -9.28
CA CYS A 55 15.73 24.85 -9.35
C CYS A 55 16.87 23.81 -9.24
N LEU A 56 16.80 22.92 -8.24
CA LEU A 56 17.88 21.99 -7.90
C LEU A 56 18.22 21.00 -9.03
N PRO A 57 17.24 20.46 -9.79
CA PRO A 57 17.56 19.65 -10.97
C PRO A 57 18.42 20.37 -11.99
N ASP A 58 18.24 21.68 -12.17
CA ASP A 58 19.02 22.48 -13.12
C ASP A 58 20.48 22.60 -12.67
N ALA A 59 20.72 22.86 -11.38
CA ALA A 59 22.07 22.87 -10.83
C ALA A 59 22.81 21.55 -11.04
N VAL A 60 22.11 20.41 -10.85
CA VAL A 60 22.68 19.08 -11.11
C VAL A 60 23.01 18.90 -12.58
N GLN A 61 22.11 19.29 -13.50
CA GLN A 61 22.31 19.15 -14.95
C GLN A 61 23.43 20.06 -15.49
N MET A 62 23.59 21.24 -14.91
CA MET A 62 24.66 22.17 -15.30
C MET A 62 26.05 21.68 -14.88
N LEU A 63 26.17 21.04 -13.72
CA LEU A 63 27.44 20.73 -13.08
C LEU A 63 27.87 19.27 -13.19
N THR A 64 26.99 18.39 -13.67
CA THR A 64 27.22 16.94 -13.75
C THR A 64 26.72 16.39 -15.09
N PRO A 65 27.18 15.20 -15.50
CA PRO A 65 26.58 14.50 -16.64
C PRO A 65 25.19 13.92 -16.36
N CYS A 66 24.66 14.08 -15.12
CA CYS A 66 23.36 13.54 -14.74
C CYS A 66 22.24 14.47 -15.22
N THR A 67 21.44 14.00 -16.17
CA THR A 67 20.27 14.72 -16.67
C THR A 67 19.01 13.90 -16.53
N VAL A 68 17.85 14.56 -16.51
CA VAL A 68 16.54 13.87 -16.55
C VAL A 68 16.41 13.06 -17.84
N GLY A 69 16.89 13.62 -18.98
CA GLY A 69 16.79 13.01 -20.29
C GLY A 69 17.59 11.70 -20.43
N ASN A 70 18.80 11.62 -19.87
CA ASN A 70 19.61 10.39 -19.90
C ASN A 70 19.24 9.40 -18.76
N GLY A 71 18.37 9.82 -17.84
CA GLY A 71 17.89 8.99 -16.73
C GLY A 71 18.92 8.80 -15.61
N TRP A 72 20.00 9.61 -15.55
CA TRP A 72 20.99 9.59 -14.48
C TRP A 72 20.64 10.57 -13.36
N LEU A 73 19.75 11.54 -13.65
CA LEU A 73 19.10 12.36 -12.62
C LEU A 73 17.67 11.83 -12.40
N ARG A 74 17.39 11.42 -11.18
CA ARG A 74 16.04 11.06 -10.71
C ARG A 74 15.48 12.18 -9.86
N ILE A 75 14.23 12.56 -10.11
CA ILE A 75 13.49 13.50 -9.28
C ILE A 75 12.55 12.72 -8.37
N CYS A 76 12.79 12.81 -7.05
CA CYS A 76 11.90 12.29 -6.01
C CYS A 76 11.32 13.51 -5.28
N ASN A 77 10.20 14.02 -5.76
CA ASN A 77 9.64 15.29 -5.26
C ASN A 77 9.05 15.15 -3.85
N PHE A 78 9.89 15.31 -2.84
CA PHE A 78 9.49 15.37 -1.43
C PHE A 78 9.24 16.81 -0.96
N GLY A 79 9.50 17.82 -1.81
CA GLY A 79 9.47 19.23 -1.44
C GLY A 79 10.64 19.65 -0.55
N ILE A 80 11.68 18.82 -0.41
CA ILE A 80 12.85 19.06 0.43
C ILE A 80 13.98 19.59 -0.44
N TYR A 81 14.65 20.66 0.02
CA TYR A 81 15.78 21.24 -0.69
C TYR A 81 17.06 20.43 -0.41
N ALA A 82 17.14 19.27 -1.03
CA ALA A 82 18.22 18.30 -0.88
C ALA A 82 18.51 17.54 -2.18
N LEU A 83 19.77 17.16 -2.36
CA LEU A 83 20.22 16.29 -3.44
C LEU A 83 21.15 15.19 -2.92
N SER A 84 21.24 14.11 -3.69
CA SER A 84 22.20 13.04 -3.44
C SER A 84 22.99 12.73 -4.71
N LEU A 85 24.27 12.44 -4.56
CA LEU A 85 25.12 11.81 -5.55
C LEU A 85 25.59 10.46 -5.01
N TYR A 86 25.51 9.41 -5.82
CA TYR A 86 25.81 8.06 -5.37
C TYR A 86 26.41 7.19 -6.49
N ASP A 87 27.28 6.27 -6.12
CA ASP A 87 27.82 5.27 -7.05
C ASP A 87 26.67 4.46 -7.67
N LYS A 88 26.60 4.45 -8.99
CA LYS A 88 25.50 3.82 -9.71
C LYS A 88 25.48 2.28 -9.63
N TYR A 89 26.57 1.66 -9.17
CA TYR A 89 26.68 0.22 -9.03
C TYR A 89 26.45 -0.26 -7.60
N THR A 90 27.06 0.43 -6.62
CA THR A 90 26.96 0.07 -5.19
C THR A 90 25.80 0.76 -4.49
N GLY A 91 25.41 1.96 -4.95
CA GLY A 91 24.39 2.79 -4.30
C GLY A 91 24.90 3.55 -3.08
N GLU A 92 26.19 3.43 -2.75
CA GLU A 92 26.82 4.24 -1.71
C GLU A 92 26.98 5.68 -2.18
N GLY A 93 26.72 6.65 -1.31
CA GLY A 93 26.82 8.04 -1.70
C GLY A 93 26.63 9.01 -0.55
N VAL A 94 26.39 10.26 -0.93
CA VAL A 94 26.19 11.36 0.01
C VAL A 94 24.93 12.13 -0.34
N ARG A 95 24.22 12.56 0.71
CA ARG A 95 23.08 13.47 0.64
C ARG A 95 23.45 14.81 1.22
N VAL A 96 23.24 15.87 0.44
CA VAL A 96 23.48 17.26 0.86
C VAL A 96 22.14 17.98 0.93
N ARG A 97 21.91 18.71 2.02
CA ARG A 97 20.71 19.54 2.22
C ARG A 97 21.09 20.95 2.64
N LEU A 98 20.24 21.91 2.33
CA LEU A 98 20.29 23.21 2.95
C LEU A 98 19.83 23.07 4.41
N ASP A 99 20.61 23.59 5.34
CA ASP A 99 20.41 23.37 6.78
C ASP A 99 19.90 24.64 7.46
N VAL A 100 18.61 24.65 7.79
CA VAL A 100 17.94 25.82 8.39
C VAL A 100 18.59 26.25 9.70
N ASP A 101 19.05 25.30 10.51
CA ASP A 101 19.68 25.60 11.82
C ASP A 101 21.00 26.37 11.69
N LYS A 102 21.59 26.37 10.49
CA LYS A 102 22.81 27.13 10.18
C LYS A 102 22.51 28.51 9.62
N LEU A 103 21.28 28.79 9.22
CA LEU A 103 20.93 30.03 8.51
C LEU A 103 20.74 31.25 9.41
N ASP A 104 20.84 31.11 10.72
CA ASP A 104 20.74 32.25 11.65
C ASP A 104 21.80 33.32 11.38
N ARG A 105 22.94 32.96 10.75
CA ARG A 105 24.01 33.86 10.36
C ARG A 105 23.73 34.57 9.03
N TRP A 106 22.77 34.08 8.23
CA TRP A 106 22.42 34.55 6.88
C TRP A 106 20.90 34.75 6.77
N PRO A 107 20.39 35.83 7.33
CA PRO A 107 18.96 36.07 7.48
C PRO A 107 18.21 36.20 6.15
N HIS A 108 18.83 36.78 5.10
CA HIS A 108 18.16 36.89 3.79
C HIS A 108 17.98 35.53 3.12
N THR A 109 18.97 34.62 3.29
CA THR A 109 18.88 33.24 2.81
C THR A 109 17.79 32.44 3.57
N ARG A 110 17.66 32.65 4.88
CA ARG A 110 16.61 32.09 5.69
C ARG A 110 15.21 32.59 5.28
N ILE A 111 15.05 33.91 5.15
CA ILE A 111 13.81 34.56 4.69
C ILE A 111 13.38 34.00 3.33
N TRP A 112 14.32 33.84 2.39
CA TRP A 112 14.05 33.27 1.09
C TRP A 112 13.60 31.81 1.16
N LEU A 113 14.30 30.97 1.91
CA LEU A 113 14.00 29.55 2.03
C LEU A 113 12.66 29.31 2.71
N LEU A 114 12.42 29.96 3.86
CA LEU A 114 11.24 29.76 4.69
C LEU A 114 10.04 30.60 4.23
N LYS A 115 10.23 31.47 3.21
CA LYS A 115 9.21 32.40 2.68
C LYS A 115 8.62 33.30 3.78
N GLU A 116 9.46 33.74 4.72
CA GLU A 116 9.05 34.60 5.84
C GLU A 116 8.57 35.98 5.37
N LYS A 117 8.97 36.42 4.16
CA LYS A 117 8.51 37.64 3.49
C LYS A 117 8.04 37.35 2.07
N PRO A 118 7.07 38.11 1.54
CA PRO A 118 6.69 38.07 0.13
C PRO A 118 7.93 38.33 -0.77
N LYS A 119 7.93 37.74 -1.97
CA LYS A 119 9.07 37.84 -2.90
C LYS A 119 9.40 39.33 -3.27
N SER A 120 8.38 40.19 -3.29
CA SER A 120 8.51 41.63 -3.53
C SER A 120 9.25 42.43 -2.43
N GLU A 121 9.32 41.86 -1.23
CA GLU A 121 9.93 42.48 -0.05
C GLU A 121 11.30 41.85 0.28
N GLN A 122 11.76 40.91 -0.53
CA GLN A 122 13.06 40.30 -0.38
C GLN A 122 14.12 41.15 -1.10
N GLU A 123 15.33 41.20 -0.57
CA GLU A 123 16.45 41.97 -1.09
C GLU A 123 17.40 41.06 -1.89
N PRO A 124 17.29 41.01 -3.25
CA PRO A 124 18.03 40.04 -4.06
C PRO A 124 19.55 40.20 -4.01
N GLU A 125 20.03 41.43 -3.84
CA GLU A 125 21.47 41.71 -3.78
C GLU A 125 22.07 41.18 -2.47
N LEU A 126 21.42 41.46 -1.33
CA LEU A 126 21.88 40.97 -0.04
C LEU A 126 21.78 39.44 0.04
N LEU A 127 20.72 38.86 -0.51
CA LEU A 127 20.56 37.42 -0.62
C LEU A 127 21.73 36.80 -1.42
N ARG A 128 22.11 37.36 -2.54
CA ARG A 128 23.26 36.89 -3.35
C ARG A 128 24.58 37.04 -2.62
N ALA A 129 24.79 38.16 -1.93
CA ALA A 129 25.99 38.39 -1.13
C ALA A 129 26.12 37.35 0.00
N GLU A 130 25.03 37.07 0.74
CA GLU A 130 25.02 36.04 1.75
C GLU A 130 25.30 34.64 1.19
N MET A 131 24.73 34.29 0.03
CA MET A 131 25.01 33.00 -0.62
C MET A 131 26.47 32.85 -1.03
N ALA A 132 27.12 33.94 -1.48
CA ALA A 132 28.54 33.93 -1.82
C ALA A 132 29.43 33.78 -0.57
N GLU A 133 29.07 34.47 0.53
CA GLU A 133 29.74 34.38 1.82
C GLU A 133 29.59 33.00 2.45
N ALA A 134 28.36 32.56 2.58
CA ALA A 134 28.01 31.26 3.22
C ALA A 134 28.54 30.06 2.44
N ALA A 135 28.46 30.11 1.13
CA ALA A 135 28.92 29.05 0.22
C ALA A 135 28.44 27.66 0.69
N MET A 136 29.38 26.80 1.15
CA MET A 136 29.05 25.44 1.63
C MET A 136 28.77 25.36 3.12
N ASP A 137 28.94 26.42 3.90
CA ASP A 137 28.79 26.40 5.37
C ASP A 137 27.33 26.30 5.78
N MET A 138 26.41 26.80 4.95
CA MET A 138 24.95 26.64 5.14
C MET A 138 24.43 25.21 4.88
N LEU A 139 25.31 24.31 4.42
CA LEU A 139 24.92 22.97 3.98
C LEU A 139 25.31 21.90 5.01
N SER A 140 24.44 20.93 5.22
CA SER A 140 24.74 19.69 5.93
C SER A 140 24.78 18.49 4.98
N MET A 141 25.65 17.54 5.30
CA MET A 141 25.87 16.34 4.50
C MET A 141 25.81 15.09 5.35
N SER A 142 25.21 14.01 4.81
CA SER A 142 25.16 12.69 5.42
C SER A 142 25.50 11.61 4.40
N LYS A 143 26.06 10.49 4.86
CA LYS A 143 26.21 9.29 4.04
C LYS A 143 24.86 8.64 3.81
N ILE A 144 24.68 8.06 2.63
CA ILE A 144 23.45 7.35 2.26
C ILE A 144 23.77 6.02 1.55
N GLN A 145 22.78 5.12 1.60
CA GLN A 145 22.72 3.91 0.78
C GLN A 145 21.41 3.92 0.00
N ILE A 146 21.51 3.89 -1.32
CA ILE A 146 20.34 3.80 -2.21
C ILE A 146 19.75 2.38 -2.16
N ARG A 147 18.43 2.27 -2.11
CA ARG A 147 17.73 0.99 -2.13
C ARG A 147 18.05 0.20 -3.41
N PRO A 148 18.32 -1.13 -3.33
CA PRO A 148 18.70 -1.95 -4.49
C PRO A 148 17.69 -1.89 -5.65
N GLU A 149 16.40 -1.73 -5.35
CA GLU A 149 15.35 -1.64 -6.37
C GLU A 149 15.48 -0.39 -7.24
N LEU A 150 16.10 0.66 -6.72
CA LEU A 150 16.32 1.92 -7.41
C LEU A 150 17.60 1.94 -8.24
N LEU A 151 18.55 1.04 -7.98
CA LEU A 151 19.77 0.85 -8.79
C LEU A 151 19.48 0.11 -10.10
N ARG A 152 18.43 -0.75 -10.11
CA ARG A 152 18.05 -1.49 -11.30
C ARG A 152 17.32 -0.57 -12.28
N ARG A 153 17.86 -0.43 -13.49
CA ARG A 153 17.14 0.24 -14.59
C ARG A 153 16.05 -0.70 -15.10
N LYS A 154 14.79 -0.34 -14.91
CA LYS A 154 13.67 -1.04 -15.55
C LYS A 154 13.72 -0.74 -17.05
N GLY A 155 13.85 -1.76 -17.89
CA GLY A 155 13.68 -1.61 -19.34
C GLY A 155 12.26 -1.09 -19.64
N LYS A 156 12.13 -0.29 -20.71
CA LYS A 156 10.83 0.27 -21.14
C LYS A 156 9.89 -0.81 -21.71
N GLY A 157 10.38 -2.04 -21.93
CA GLY A 157 9.62 -3.10 -22.60
C GLY A 157 9.34 -2.79 -24.07
N ALA A 158 8.40 -3.53 -24.68
CA ALA A 158 7.92 -3.28 -26.04
C ALA A 158 7.17 -1.93 -26.11
N ILE A 159 7.26 -1.27 -27.25
CA ILE A 159 6.44 -0.09 -27.55
C ILE A 159 5.18 -0.57 -28.28
N VAL A 160 4.01 -0.23 -27.73
CA VAL A 160 2.70 -0.66 -28.22
C VAL A 160 1.79 0.54 -28.45
N ARG A 161 0.76 0.35 -29.31
CA ARG A 161 -0.22 1.39 -29.56
C ARG A 161 -1.32 1.36 -28.50
N CYS A 162 -1.62 2.51 -27.89
CA CYS A 162 -2.71 2.63 -26.93
C CYS A 162 -4.07 2.41 -27.63
N PRO A 163 -4.91 1.48 -27.15
CA PRO A 163 -6.19 1.20 -27.80
C PRO A 163 -7.21 2.35 -27.62
N LEU A 164 -7.00 3.26 -26.66
CA LEU A 164 -7.92 4.39 -26.41
C LEU A 164 -7.57 5.63 -27.23
N CYS A 165 -6.32 6.11 -27.16
CA CYS A 165 -5.92 7.36 -27.82
C CYS A 165 -5.12 7.13 -29.12
N GLY A 166 -4.71 5.90 -29.42
CA GLY A 166 -3.93 5.57 -30.61
C GLY A 166 -2.43 5.90 -30.53
N GLU A 167 -1.96 6.55 -29.46
CA GLU A 167 -0.57 6.92 -29.25
C GLU A 167 0.31 5.72 -28.90
N TRP A 168 1.59 5.78 -29.28
CA TRP A 168 2.57 4.75 -28.98
C TRP A 168 3.21 4.97 -27.61
N TYR A 169 3.26 3.93 -26.76
CA TYR A 169 3.78 4.01 -25.40
C TYR A 169 4.48 2.70 -24.97
N PRO A 170 5.32 2.74 -23.92
CA PRO A 170 5.93 1.52 -23.37
C PRO A 170 4.89 0.61 -22.72
N ALA A 171 4.81 -0.66 -23.14
CA ALA A 171 3.90 -1.67 -22.60
C ALA A 171 4.07 -1.89 -21.07
N ALA A 172 5.26 -1.58 -20.53
CA ALA A 172 5.52 -1.62 -19.10
C ALA A 172 4.65 -0.65 -18.26
N PHE A 173 3.95 0.30 -18.90
CA PHE A 173 3.04 1.22 -18.21
C PHE A 173 1.60 0.69 -18.08
N GLY A 174 1.32 -0.52 -18.56
CA GLY A 174 -0.01 -1.14 -18.50
C GLY A 174 -0.63 -1.34 -19.90
N ARG A 175 -1.90 -1.74 -19.94
CA ARG A 175 -2.64 -2.00 -21.20
C ARG A 175 -3.05 -0.75 -21.97
N ILE A 176 -3.03 0.41 -21.32
CA ILE A 176 -3.27 1.73 -21.92
C ILE A 176 -2.19 2.71 -21.44
N CYS A 177 -1.93 3.78 -22.21
CA CYS A 177 -0.91 4.75 -21.86
C CYS A 177 -1.26 5.52 -20.58
N ARG A 178 -0.26 6.11 -19.92
CA ARG A 178 -0.45 6.86 -18.67
C ARG A 178 -1.42 8.02 -18.79
N SER A 179 -1.42 8.73 -19.91
CA SER A 179 -2.40 9.80 -20.16
C SER A 179 -3.84 9.28 -20.04
N CYS A 180 -4.12 8.13 -20.67
CA CYS A 180 -5.44 7.48 -20.59
C CYS A 180 -5.74 6.86 -19.20
N GLN A 181 -4.70 6.61 -18.39
CA GLN A 181 -4.85 6.19 -16.99
C GLN A 181 -5.22 7.35 -16.04
N GLY A 182 -5.19 8.60 -16.54
CA GLY A 182 -5.56 9.78 -15.76
C GLY A 182 -4.38 10.70 -15.40
N ASP A 183 -3.15 10.37 -15.83
CA ASP A 183 -1.96 11.20 -15.61
C ASP A 183 -1.87 12.40 -16.59
N SER A 184 -2.88 12.58 -17.46
CA SER A 184 -2.90 13.70 -18.42
C SER A 184 -3.01 15.05 -17.70
N PRO A 185 -2.14 16.03 -18.03
CA PRO A 185 -2.28 17.38 -17.50
C PRO A 185 -3.33 18.21 -18.28
N TYR A 186 -3.93 17.65 -19.33
CA TYR A 186 -4.88 18.35 -20.19
C TYR A 186 -6.32 18.07 -19.74
N GLU A 187 -7.18 19.11 -19.71
CA GLU A 187 -8.60 18.98 -19.37
C GLU A 187 -9.34 18.06 -20.37
N GLN A 188 -8.91 18.06 -21.63
CA GLN A 188 -9.44 17.18 -22.68
C GLN A 188 -8.55 15.92 -22.85
N GLY A 189 -8.29 15.19 -21.76
CA GLY A 189 -7.85 13.81 -21.90
C GLY A 189 -8.94 13.00 -22.66
N PRO A 190 -8.67 11.78 -23.16
CA PRO A 190 -9.72 10.88 -23.62
C PRO A 190 -10.64 10.62 -22.43
N GLY A 191 -11.60 11.51 -22.23
CA GLY A 191 -12.54 11.44 -21.15
C GLY A 191 -13.28 10.11 -21.25
N LEU A 192 -13.44 9.45 -20.12
CA LEU A 192 -14.44 8.41 -19.99
C LEU A 192 -15.79 9.11 -20.05
N ALA A 193 -16.17 9.59 -21.25
CA ALA A 193 -17.51 10.10 -21.46
C ALA A 193 -18.47 8.94 -21.22
N PHE A 194 -19.45 9.20 -20.36
CA PHE A 194 -20.56 8.27 -20.16
C PHE A 194 -21.25 8.09 -21.53
N GLN A 195 -21.14 6.87 -22.07
CA GLN A 195 -21.82 6.50 -23.30
C GLN A 195 -22.90 5.49 -22.97
N GLU A 196 -24.15 5.91 -23.03
CA GLU A 196 -25.25 4.95 -22.95
C GLU A 196 -25.37 4.19 -24.28
N PRO A 197 -25.35 2.86 -24.24
CA PRO A 197 -25.66 2.07 -25.42
C PRO A 197 -27.12 2.29 -25.81
N ARG A 198 -27.36 2.60 -27.10
CA ARG A 198 -28.72 2.68 -27.64
C ARG A 198 -29.26 1.28 -27.87
N LEU A 199 -29.81 0.67 -26.81
CA LEU A 199 -30.48 -0.61 -26.91
C LEU A 199 -31.92 -0.43 -27.35
N THR A 200 -32.34 -1.15 -28.39
CA THR A 200 -33.74 -1.17 -28.83
C THR A 200 -34.49 -2.26 -28.11
N ALA A 201 -35.48 -1.86 -27.30
CA ALA A 201 -36.35 -2.79 -26.61
C ALA A 201 -37.40 -3.35 -27.56
N VAL A 202 -37.43 -4.66 -27.75
CA VAL A 202 -38.34 -5.40 -28.63
C VAL A 202 -39.62 -5.80 -27.86
N PRO A 203 -40.84 -5.58 -28.38
CA PRO A 203 -42.04 -6.15 -27.78
C PRO A 203 -41.95 -7.67 -27.70
N VAL A 204 -42.41 -8.31 -26.63
CA VAL A 204 -42.24 -9.75 -26.43
C VAL A 204 -42.89 -10.60 -27.52
N GLU A 205 -43.98 -10.11 -28.13
CA GLU A 205 -44.65 -10.76 -29.25
C GLU A 205 -43.80 -10.78 -30.55
N GLN A 206 -42.88 -9.81 -30.69
CA GLN A 206 -41.96 -9.70 -31.83
C GLN A 206 -40.59 -10.33 -31.54
N ALA A 207 -40.35 -10.74 -30.31
CA ALA A 207 -39.08 -11.31 -29.87
C ALA A 207 -39.04 -12.86 -30.00
N VAL A 208 -40.13 -13.48 -30.47
CA VAL A 208 -40.19 -14.93 -30.69
C VAL A 208 -39.16 -15.35 -31.72
N GLY A 209 -38.37 -16.37 -31.44
CA GLY A 209 -37.23 -16.83 -32.25
C GLY A 209 -35.95 -16.04 -32.07
N GLN A 210 -35.93 -15.01 -31.27
CA GLN A 210 -34.73 -14.24 -30.91
C GLN A 210 -34.14 -14.70 -29.56
N HIS A 211 -32.88 -14.36 -29.31
CA HIS A 211 -32.15 -14.74 -28.13
C HIS A 211 -32.14 -13.62 -27.08
N VAL A 212 -32.41 -13.99 -25.84
CA VAL A 212 -32.38 -13.04 -24.70
C VAL A 212 -30.99 -12.48 -24.48
N LEU A 213 -30.84 -11.16 -24.45
CA LEU A 213 -29.54 -10.51 -24.28
C LEU A 213 -28.96 -10.68 -22.87
N HIS A 214 -29.78 -10.84 -21.82
CA HIS A 214 -29.35 -10.89 -20.43
C HIS A 214 -30.26 -11.78 -19.57
N ASP A 215 -29.73 -12.23 -18.42
CA ASP A 215 -30.49 -12.98 -17.45
C ASP A 215 -31.72 -12.20 -16.94
N MET A 216 -32.91 -12.78 -17.00
CA MET A 216 -34.11 -12.19 -16.45
C MET A 216 -34.56 -12.92 -15.20
N THR A 217 -34.47 -12.25 -14.07
CA THR A 217 -34.80 -12.78 -12.75
C THR A 217 -36.26 -12.49 -12.37
N LYS A 218 -36.94 -13.52 -11.85
CA LYS A 218 -38.22 -13.37 -11.14
C LYS A 218 -37.93 -13.25 -9.64
N ILE A 219 -38.47 -12.22 -9.02
CA ILE A 219 -38.40 -12.01 -7.58
C ILE A 219 -39.82 -12.24 -7.01
N VAL A 220 -39.97 -13.24 -6.16
CA VAL A 220 -41.16 -13.42 -5.32
C VAL A 220 -40.74 -13.06 -3.91
N PRO A 221 -41.19 -11.91 -3.36
CA PRO A 221 -40.75 -11.43 -2.05
C PRO A 221 -40.91 -12.52 -0.99
N GLN A 222 -39.88 -12.75 -0.17
CA GLN A 222 -39.78 -13.73 0.90
C GLN A 222 -39.87 -15.22 0.48
N GLN A 223 -40.01 -15.56 -0.80
CA GLN A 223 -40.16 -16.96 -1.25
C GLN A 223 -39.02 -17.42 -2.15
N SER A 224 -38.75 -16.70 -3.26
CA SER A 224 -37.70 -17.12 -4.20
C SER A 224 -37.14 -15.96 -5.03
N LYS A 225 -35.87 -16.10 -5.39
CA LYS A 225 -35.21 -15.24 -6.39
C LYS A 225 -34.39 -16.15 -7.30
N GLY A 226 -34.61 -16.09 -8.61
CA GLY A 226 -33.82 -16.86 -9.57
C GLY A 226 -34.04 -16.39 -11.01
N ALA A 227 -33.04 -16.62 -11.87
CA ALA A 227 -33.16 -16.37 -13.29
C ALA A 227 -34.16 -17.36 -13.91
N VAL A 228 -35.19 -16.83 -14.53
CA VAL A 228 -36.23 -17.60 -15.25
C VAL A 228 -35.84 -17.72 -16.74
N PHE A 229 -35.18 -16.72 -17.28
CA PHE A 229 -34.57 -16.72 -18.61
C PHE A 229 -33.08 -16.40 -18.48
N LYS A 230 -32.27 -17.12 -19.21
CA LYS A 230 -30.80 -16.90 -19.23
C LYS A 230 -30.39 -16.18 -20.52
N ALA A 231 -29.34 -15.42 -20.45
CA ALA A 231 -28.69 -14.84 -21.63
C ALA A 231 -28.43 -15.93 -22.69
N GLY A 232 -28.69 -15.62 -23.96
CA GLY A 232 -28.58 -16.56 -25.08
C GLY A 232 -29.73 -17.56 -25.18
N GLN A 233 -30.74 -17.54 -24.31
CA GLN A 233 -31.91 -18.42 -24.43
C GLN A 233 -32.84 -17.92 -25.52
N ASN A 234 -33.27 -18.85 -26.42
CA ASN A 234 -34.29 -18.57 -27.42
C ASN A 234 -35.66 -18.32 -26.76
N ILE A 235 -36.40 -17.35 -27.26
CA ILE A 235 -37.77 -17.02 -26.81
C ILE A 235 -38.77 -17.76 -27.66
N ASP A 236 -39.51 -18.67 -27.06
CA ASP A 236 -40.59 -19.40 -27.71
C ASP A 236 -41.95 -18.71 -27.52
N VAL A 237 -42.94 -19.10 -28.35
CA VAL A 237 -44.32 -18.57 -28.26
C VAL A 237 -44.91 -18.76 -26.89
N GLY A 238 -44.63 -19.91 -26.22
CA GLY A 238 -45.07 -20.17 -24.85
C GLY A 238 -44.45 -19.29 -23.80
N ASP A 239 -43.32 -18.64 -24.09
CA ASP A 239 -42.63 -17.77 -23.14
C ASP A 239 -43.25 -16.36 -23.06
N ILE A 240 -44.04 -15.94 -24.04
CA ILE A 240 -44.76 -14.66 -24.05
C ILE A 240 -45.58 -14.49 -22.78
N CYS A 241 -46.43 -15.48 -22.45
CA CYS A 241 -47.25 -15.42 -21.23
C CYS A 241 -46.40 -15.41 -19.95
N ARG A 242 -45.29 -16.13 -19.93
CA ARG A 242 -44.37 -16.18 -18.78
C ARG A 242 -43.68 -14.81 -18.56
N LEU A 243 -43.20 -14.18 -19.63
CA LEU A 243 -42.60 -12.85 -19.60
C LEU A 243 -43.60 -11.80 -19.13
N GLN A 244 -44.83 -11.82 -19.67
CA GLN A 244 -45.91 -10.91 -19.28
C GLN A 244 -46.32 -11.08 -17.81
N GLN A 245 -46.39 -12.32 -17.32
CA GLN A 245 -46.64 -12.62 -15.88
C GLN A 245 -45.52 -12.11 -14.98
N MET A 246 -44.29 -11.95 -15.49
CA MET A 246 -43.19 -11.32 -14.79
C MET A 246 -43.21 -9.79 -14.91
N GLY A 247 -44.20 -9.20 -15.58
CA GLY A 247 -44.30 -7.77 -15.85
C GLY A 247 -43.36 -7.29 -16.96
N ARG A 248 -42.88 -8.22 -17.82
CA ARG A 248 -42.00 -7.91 -18.94
C ARG A 248 -42.81 -7.88 -20.23
N PHE A 249 -43.07 -6.71 -20.77
CA PHE A 249 -43.75 -6.51 -22.06
C PHE A 249 -42.77 -6.16 -23.20
N ARG A 250 -41.52 -5.88 -22.85
CA ARG A 250 -40.41 -5.65 -23.77
C ARG A 250 -39.15 -6.33 -23.24
N VAL A 251 -38.30 -6.78 -24.13
CA VAL A 251 -37.05 -7.45 -23.85
C VAL A 251 -35.92 -6.88 -24.73
N TYR A 252 -34.69 -7.02 -24.27
CA TYR A 252 -33.53 -6.83 -25.11
C TYR A 252 -33.11 -8.18 -25.68
N THR A 253 -32.83 -8.22 -26.98
CA THR A 253 -32.40 -9.43 -27.69
C THR A 253 -31.02 -9.23 -28.30
N GLU A 254 -30.27 -10.32 -28.50
CA GLU A 254 -28.94 -10.29 -29.10
C GLU A 254 -29.02 -9.73 -30.54
N GLU A 255 -30.05 -10.12 -31.29
CA GLU A 255 -30.28 -9.70 -32.68
C GLU A 255 -30.56 -8.17 -32.76
N ALA A 256 -31.30 -7.62 -31.82
CA ALA A 256 -31.61 -6.19 -31.78
C ALA A 256 -30.44 -5.35 -31.25
N ALA A 257 -29.59 -5.92 -30.42
CA ALA A 257 -28.40 -5.25 -29.90
C ALA A 257 -27.28 -5.18 -30.97
N GLY A 258 -27.16 -6.25 -31.77
CA GLY A 258 -26.11 -6.39 -32.77
C GLY A 258 -24.70 -6.41 -32.17
N ASP A 259 -23.71 -6.60 -33.03
CA ASP A 259 -22.29 -6.50 -32.65
C ASP A 259 -21.89 -5.02 -32.54
N ASN A 260 -21.69 -4.54 -31.32
CA ASN A 260 -21.22 -3.19 -31.10
C ASN A 260 -19.80 -3.21 -30.47
N PRO A 261 -18.76 -2.90 -31.28
CA PRO A 261 -17.37 -2.96 -30.83
C PRO A 261 -17.03 -1.93 -29.73
N ASP A 262 -17.87 -0.91 -29.51
CA ASP A 262 -17.64 0.13 -28.51
C ASP A 262 -18.08 -0.29 -27.10
N PHE A 263 -18.72 -1.45 -26.99
CA PHE A 263 -19.24 -1.97 -25.72
C PHE A 263 -18.80 -3.41 -25.45
N VAL A 264 -18.92 -3.82 -24.20
CA VAL A 264 -18.65 -5.18 -23.70
C VAL A 264 -19.83 -5.62 -22.85
N HIS A 265 -20.37 -6.81 -23.12
CA HIS A 265 -21.47 -7.36 -22.30
C HIS A 265 -21.06 -7.49 -20.82
N GLU A 266 -21.97 -7.22 -19.88
CA GLU A 266 -21.72 -7.21 -18.43
C GLU A 266 -21.03 -8.48 -17.93
N ASP A 267 -21.51 -9.67 -18.36
CA ASP A 267 -20.92 -10.95 -17.92
C ASP A 267 -19.53 -11.20 -18.52
N ALA A 268 -19.29 -10.75 -19.77
CA ALA A 268 -17.97 -10.84 -20.38
C ALA A 268 -16.97 -9.92 -19.67
N ALA A 269 -17.40 -8.71 -19.30
CA ALA A 269 -16.58 -7.78 -18.53
C ALA A 269 -16.21 -8.34 -17.16
N VAL A 270 -17.19 -8.86 -16.44
CA VAL A 270 -16.98 -9.41 -15.08
C VAL A 270 -16.16 -10.71 -15.12
N ARG A 271 -16.29 -11.53 -16.18
CA ARG A 271 -15.43 -12.71 -16.38
C ARG A 271 -13.96 -12.31 -16.49
N ALA A 272 -13.66 -11.28 -17.28
CA ALA A 272 -12.30 -10.74 -17.37
C ALA A 272 -11.79 -10.16 -16.03
N PHE A 273 -12.67 -9.52 -15.25
CA PHE A 273 -12.31 -9.06 -13.91
C PHE A 273 -12.04 -10.23 -12.96
N ALA A 274 -12.80 -11.32 -13.06
CA ALA A 274 -12.65 -12.51 -12.24
C ALA A 274 -11.32 -13.24 -12.47
N GLU A 275 -10.72 -13.10 -13.63
CA GLU A 275 -9.38 -13.64 -13.92
C GLU A 275 -8.24 -12.83 -13.31
N LEU A 276 -8.42 -11.52 -13.13
CA LEU A 276 -7.34 -10.60 -12.75
C LEU A 276 -7.40 -10.13 -11.28
N MET A 277 -8.61 -10.08 -10.68
CA MET A 277 -8.79 -9.58 -9.32
C MET A 277 -8.27 -10.52 -8.23
N PRO A 278 -8.51 -11.86 -8.31
CA PRO A 278 -8.12 -12.76 -7.25
C PRO A 278 -6.63 -13.11 -7.34
N GLY A 279 -5.98 -13.15 -6.20
CA GLY A 279 -4.65 -13.69 -6.02
C GLY A 279 -4.69 -15.05 -5.32
N GLU A 280 -3.53 -15.49 -4.89
CA GLU A 280 -3.34 -16.78 -4.25
C GLU A 280 -4.32 -17.01 -3.09
N GLY A 281 -5.00 -18.16 -3.07
CA GLY A 281 -5.95 -18.55 -2.05
C GLY A 281 -7.34 -17.95 -2.19
N VAL A 282 -7.65 -17.34 -3.33
CA VAL A 282 -8.98 -16.80 -3.65
C VAL A 282 -9.44 -17.32 -5.01
N ALA A 283 -10.67 -17.78 -5.09
CA ALA A 283 -11.30 -18.19 -6.35
C ALA A 283 -12.64 -17.49 -6.58
N PRO A 284 -13.03 -17.29 -7.86
CA PRO A 284 -14.38 -16.91 -8.20
C PRO A 284 -15.36 -18.03 -7.84
N GLN A 285 -16.57 -17.65 -7.45
CA GLN A 285 -17.64 -18.59 -7.08
C GLN A 285 -18.67 -18.69 -8.20
N GLY A 286 -18.59 -19.75 -8.98
CA GLY A 286 -19.49 -20.01 -10.11
C GLY A 286 -19.19 -19.11 -11.32
N GLU A 287 -20.12 -19.14 -12.28
CA GLU A 287 -20.07 -18.27 -13.46
C GLU A 287 -20.68 -16.89 -13.15
N PRO A 288 -20.26 -15.86 -13.88
CA PRO A 288 -20.92 -14.56 -13.84
C PRO A 288 -22.40 -14.66 -14.18
N SER A 289 -23.21 -13.88 -13.53
CA SER A 289 -24.65 -13.78 -13.80
C SER A 289 -25.14 -12.39 -13.43
N GLU A 290 -25.94 -11.76 -14.27
CA GLU A 290 -26.43 -10.38 -14.11
C GLU A 290 -25.27 -9.39 -13.91
N GLY A 291 -24.16 -9.55 -14.64
CA GLY A 291 -22.97 -8.71 -14.51
C GLY A 291 -22.24 -8.82 -13.17
N LYS A 292 -22.41 -9.90 -12.40
CA LYS A 292 -21.90 -10.06 -11.05
C LYS A 292 -21.11 -11.35 -10.87
N ILE A 293 -20.03 -11.29 -10.10
CA ILE A 293 -19.26 -12.44 -9.61
C ILE A 293 -18.94 -12.27 -8.12
N ASN A 294 -18.91 -13.38 -7.38
CA ASN A 294 -18.44 -13.41 -6.00
C ASN A 294 -17.08 -14.12 -5.92
N PHE A 295 -16.32 -13.83 -4.87
CA PHE A 295 -15.03 -14.45 -4.60
C PHE A 295 -15.03 -15.07 -3.21
N CYS A 296 -14.51 -16.31 -3.11
CA CYS A 296 -14.42 -17.06 -1.87
C CYS A 296 -13.00 -17.48 -1.56
N ALA A 297 -12.72 -17.73 -0.28
CA ALA A 297 -11.43 -18.25 0.17
C ALA A 297 -11.30 -19.73 -0.21
N GLU A 298 -10.18 -20.11 -0.83
CA GLU A 298 -9.84 -21.51 -1.12
C GLU A 298 -9.18 -22.21 0.07
N ARG A 299 -8.70 -21.42 1.04
CA ARG A 299 -8.00 -21.91 2.24
C ARG A 299 -8.29 -21.02 3.45
N ASP A 300 -7.97 -21.56 4.61
CA ASP A 300 -7.87 -20.78 5.84
C ASP A 300 -6.66 -19.85 5.76
N GLY A 301 -6.78 -18.62 6.27
CA GLY A 301 -5.67 -17.70 6.26
C GLY A 301 -6.04 -16.26 6.62
N LEU A 302 -5.13 -15.34 6.34
CA LEU A 302 -5.30 -13.90 6.53
C LEU A 302 -5.67 -13.25 5.20
N PHE A 303 -6.83 -12.62 5.14
CA PHE A 303 -7.31 -11.93 3.95
C PHE A 303 -6.60 -10.58 3.79
N GLU A 304 -5.97 -10.35 2.66
CA GLU A 304 -5.26 -9.12 2.32
C GLU A 304 -5.92 -8.44 1.12
N VAL A 305 -6.01 -7.11 1.17
CA VAL A 305 -6.62 -6.28 0.12
C VAL A 305 -5.67 -5.14 -0.22
N ASP A 306 -5.42 -4.93 -1.51
CA ASP A 306 -4.79 -3.72 -2.03
C ASP A 306 -5.84 -2.59 -2.04
N ARG A 307 -5.86 -1.79 -0.97
CA ARG A 307 -6.87 -0.78 -0.73
C ARG A 307 -6.80 0.37 -1.72
N GLU A 308 -5.59 0.75 -2.14
CA GLU A 308 -5.38 1.86 -3.06
C GLU A 308 -5.88 1.50 -4.46
N ARG A 309 -5.51 0.31 -4.95
CA ARG A 309 -5.98 -0.16 -6.26
C ARG A 309 -7.47 -0.50 -6.28
N LEU A 310 -8.00 -1.04 -5.18
CA LEU A 310 -9.44 -1.24 -5.03
C LEU A 310 -10.19 0.10 -5.10
N ALA A 311 -9.71 1.13 -4.43
CA ALA A 311 -10.27 2.47 -4.51
C ALA A 311 -10.18 3.05 -5.94
N ALA A 312 -9.03 2.91 -6.61
CA ALA A 312 -8.85 3.34 -7.99
C ALA A 312 -9.80 2.62 -8.96
N PHE A 313 -10.03 1.32 -8.78
CA PHE A 313 -11.01 0.55 -9.56
C PHE A 313 -12.43 1.09 -9.33
N ASN A 314 -12.80 1.34 -8.09
CA ASN A 314 -14.13 1.86 -7.73
C ASN A 314 -14.35 3.34 -8.09
N MET A 315 -13.31 4.09 -8.44
CA MET A 315 -13.42 5.43 -9.03
C MET A 315 -13.86 5.41 -10.49
N LEU A 316 -13.77 4.28 -11.17
CA LEU A 316 -14.27 4.15 -12.53
C LEU A 316 -15.81 4.13 -12.51
N PRO A 317 -16.47 4.79 -13.50
CA PRO A 317 -17.91 4.68 -13.63
C PRO A 317 -18.32 3.25 -14.01
N ASP A 318 -19.53 2.87 -13.67
CA ASP A 318 -20.21 1.65 -14.15
C ASP A 318 -19.60 0.31 -13.74
N VAL A 319 -18.59 0.31 -12.89
CA VAL A 319 -18.00 -0.89 -12.28
C VAL A 319 -17.88 -0.76 -10.77
N MET A 320 -17.90 -1.88 -10.06
CA MET A 320 -17.70 -1.87 -8.62
C MET A 320 -17.09 -3.18 -8.13
N CYS A 321 -16.32 -3.11 -7.05
CA CYS A 321 -15.87 -4.25 -6.28
C CYS A 321 -15.95 -3.92 -4.78
N ALA A 322 -16.70 -4.73 -4.02
CA ALA A 322 -16.79 -4.63 -2.57
C ALA A 322 -16.14 -5.84 -1.92
N THR A 323 -15.37 -5.61 -0.84
CA THR A 323 -14.63 -6.66 -0.15
C THR A 323 -14.97 -6.70 1.34
N ARG A 324 -14.67 -7.83 1.99
CA ARG A 324 -14.50 -7.84 3.44
C ARG A 324 -13.33 -6.93 3.82
N HIS A 325 -13.27 -6.60 5.10
CA HIS A 325 -12.13 -5.84 5.62
C HIS A 325 -10.84 -6.65 5.51
N GLY A 326 -9.78 -6.04 4.98
CA GLY A 326 -8.45 -6.62 4.95
C GLY A 326 -7.90 -6.94 6.33
N MET A 327 -6.88 -7.78 6.39
CA MET A 327 -6.24 -8.25 7.63
C MET A 327 -7.19 -9.00 8.57
N SER A 328 -8.28 -9.59 8.05
CA SER A 328 -9.19 -10.45 8.80
C SER A 328 -8.88 -11.93 8.56
N VAL A 329 -8.93 -12.72 9.64
CA VAL A 329 -8.81 -14.18 9.55
C VAL A 329 -10.06 -14.74 8.87
N VAL A 330 -9.85 -15.57 7.87
CA VAL A 330 -10.93 -16.21 7.09
C VAL A 330 -10.75 -17.72 7.05
N ARG A 331 -11.87 -18.43 6.90
CA ARG A 331 -11.91 -19.88 6.70
C ARG A 331 -12.17 -20.19 5.23
N LYS A 332 -11.73 -21.37 4.78
CA LYS A 332 -12.05 -21.89 3.45
C LYS A 332 -13.56 -21.82 3.19
N GLY A 333 -13.94 -21.41 2.00
CA GLY A 333 -15.33 -21.19 1.59
C GLY A 333 -15.94 -19.86 2.05
N ALA A 334 -15.24 -19.07 2.89
CA ALA A 334 -15.76 -17.76 3.31
C ALA A 334 -15.84 -16.81 2.12
N ARG A 335 -16.98 -16.13 1.96
CA ARG A 335 -17.15 -15.08 0.97
C ARG A 335 -16.27 -13.87 1.31
N LEU A 336 -15.47 -13.41 0.35
CA LEU A 336 -14.46 -12.38 0.53
C LEU A 336 -14.81 -11.07 -0.16
N ALA A 337 -15.29 -11.16 -1.39
CA ALA A 337 -15.57 -10.01 -2.25
C ALA A 337 -16.70 -10.30 -3.23
N GLY A 338 -17.19 -9.25 -3.87
CA GLY A 338 -18.06 -9.33 -5.03
C GLY A 338 -17.78 -8.17 -5.98
N SER A 339 -17.72 -8.45 -7.28
CA SER A 339 -17.54 -7.43 -8.33
C SER A 339 -18.74 -7.42 -9.28
N ARG A 340 -18.98 -6.28 -9.89
CA ARG A 340 -20.08 -6.09 -10.84
C ARG A 340 -19.72 -5.07 -11.92
N ALA A 341 -20.13 -5.36 -13.18
CA ALA A 341 -20.39 -4.35 -14.21
C ALA A 341 -21.88 -3.94 -14.05
N ILE A 342 -22.14 -2.66 -13.88
CA ILE A 342 -23.47 -2.17 -13.51
C ILE A 342 -24.42 -2.13 -14.75
N PRO A 343 -24.00 -1.57 -15.90
CA PRO A 343 -24.81 -1.57 -17.11
C PRO A 343 -24.72 -2.90 -17.86
N LEU A 344 -25.79 -3.28 -18.54
CA LEU A 344 -25.85 -4.46 -19.38
C LEU A 344 -24.74 -4.51 -20.45
N LEU A 345 -24.40 -3.36 -21.01
CA LEU A 345 -23.30 -3.14 -21.94
C LEU A 345 -22.36 -2.07 -21.38
N LEU A 346 -21.19 -2.47 -20.93
CA LEU A 346 -20.15 -1.60 -20.38
C LEU A 346 -19.36 -0.95 -21.53
N ALA A 347 -19.18 0.35 -21.49
CA ALA A 347 -18.38 1.06 -22.49
C ALA A 347 -16.94 0.51 -22.55
N ARG A 348 -16.46 0.18 -23.74
CA ARG A 348 -15.12 -0.41 -23.94
C ARG A 348 -13.98 0.41 -23.35
N PRO A 349 -13.97 1.75 -23.40
CA PRO A 349 -12.94 2.56 -22.73
C PRO A 349 -12.90 2.33 -21.22
N VAL A 350 -14.05 2.23 -20.55
CA VAL A 350 -14.14 1.94 -19.10
C VAL A 350 -13.61 0.54 -18.82
N PHE A 351 -14.03 -0.44 -19.61
CA PHE A 351 -13.56 -1.83 -19.51
C PHE A 351 -12.04 -1.92 -19.63
N LEU A 352 -11.44 -1.31 -20.66
CA LEU A 352 -9.98 -1.34 -20.88
C LEU A 352 -9.23 -0.64 -19.73
N LYS A 353 -9.77 0.46 -19.22
CA LYS A 353 -9.20 1.13 -18.06
C LYS A 353 -9.27 0.28 -16.80
N ALA A 354 -10.38 -0.42 -16.56
CA ALA A 354 -10.53 -1.36 -15.46
C ALA A 354 -9.48 -2.48 -15.56
N LEU A 355 -9.29 -3.07 -16.74
CA LEU A 355 -8.25 -4.08 -16.96
C LEU A 355 -6.84 -3.52 -16.70
N SER A 356 -6.54 -2.30 -17.15
CA SER A 356 -5.24 -1.66 -16.91
C SER A 356 -4.93 -1.50 -15.42
N LEU A 357 -5.93 -1.15 -14.60
CA LEU A 357 -5.77 -1.08 -13.15
C LEU A 357 -5.55 -2.47 -12.52
N LEU A 358 -6.11 -3.51 -13.09
CA LEU A 358 -5.98 -4.89 -12.62
C LEU A 358 -4.65 -5.55 -13.03
N ASP A 359 -4.00 -5.11 -14.11
CA ASP A 359 -2.72 -5.64 -14.59
C ASP A 359 -1.56 -5.49 -13.59
N GLY A 360 -1.65 -4.57 -12.64
CA GLY A 360 -0.65 -4.37 -11.59
C GLY A 360 -0.54 -5.51 -10.58
N GLY A 361 -1.31 -6.60 -10.72
CA GLY A 361 -1.39 -7.76 -9.83
C GLY A 361 -2.78 -7.89 -9.17
N PRO A 362 -3.00 -8.89 -8.33
CA PRO A 362 -4.30 -9.15 -7.71
C PRO A 362 -4.72 -8.04 -6.75
N LEU A 363 -6.03 -7.77 -6.66
CA LEU A 363 -6.59 -6.81 -5.69
C LEU A 363 -6.67 -7.40 -4.28
N PHE A 364 -6.81 -8.70 -4.16
CA PHE A 364 -6.92 -9.38 -2.88
C PHE A 364 -6.40 -10.81 -2.94
N ARG A 365 -5.94 -11.32 -1.80
CA ARG A 365 -5.44 -12.69 -1.64
C ARG A 365 -5.68 -13.21 -0.21
N VAL A 366 -5.56 -14.52 -0.02
CA VAL A 366 -5.54 -15.14 1.31
C VAL A 366 -4.14 -15.68 1.58
N ARG A 367 -3.39 -14.99 2.45
CA ARG A 367 -2.09 -15.47 2.91
C ARG A 367 -2.26 -16.68 3.82
N PRO A 368 -1.52 -17.78 3.60
CA PRO A 368 -1.50 -18.88 4.55
C PRO A 368 -0.89 -18.42 5.86
N MET A 369 -1.43 -18.88 6.97
CA MET A 369 -0.83 -18.72 8.29
C MET A 369 0.01 -19.98 8.61
N ARG A 370 1.28 -19.75 8.98
CA ARG A 370 2.14 -20.86 9.39
C ARG A 370 1.66 -21.44 10.72
N LYS A 371 1.90 -22.72 10.91
CA LYS A 371 1.64 -23.41 12.18
C LYS A 371 2.87 -23.24 13.08
N ALA A 372 2.91 -22.16 13.87
CA ALA A 372 4.03 -21.84 14.72
C ALA A 372 4.15 -22.82 15.90
N ARG A 373 5.39 -23.06 16.32
CA ARG A 373 5.74 -23.73 17.58
C ARG A 373 5.91 -22.62 18.64
N VAL A 374 4.89 -22.45 19.47
CA VAL A 374 4.83 -21.34 20.42
C VAL A 374 5.45 -21.72 21.75
N GLY A 375 6.40 -20.91 22.21
CA GLY A 375 6.86 -20.91 23.59
C GLY A 375 6.20 -19.75 24.35
N THR A 376 5.53 -20.04 25.46
CA THR A 376 4.91 -19.02 26.31
C THR A 376 5.81 -18.72 27.50
N LEU A 377 6.16 -17.45 27.69
CA LEU A 377 6.98 -16.97 28.80
C LEU A 377 6.16 -15.99 29.64
N VAL A 378 5.79 -16.39 30.84
CA VAL A 378 5.07 -15.57 31.82
C VAL A 378 6.06 -15.04 32.84
N THR A 379 6.14 -13.72 32.99
CA THR A 379 6.96 -13.07 34.00
C THR A 379 6.07 -12.48 35.09
N GLY A 380 6.54 -12.52 36.32
CA GLY A 380 5.82 -12.03 37.49
C GLY A 380 6.20 -12.81 38.72
N THR A 381 6.83 -12.14 39.68
CA THR A 381 7.32 -12.77 40.92
C THR A 381 6.16 -13.35 41.74
N GLU A 382 5.02 -12.70 41.77
CA GLU A 382 3.81 -13.15 42.45
C GLU A 382 3.22 -14.42 41.83
N VAL A 383 3.28 -14.57 40.51
CA VAL A 383 2.83 -15.78 39.80
C VAL A 383 3.84 -16.92 40.05
N PHE A 384 5.14 -16.60 39.95
CA PHE A 384 6.21 -17.57 40.16
C PHE A 384 6.20 -18.16 41.59
N GLN A 385 5.91 -17.36 42.61
CA GLN A 385 5.79 -17.79 44.01
C GLN A 385 4.46 -18.49 44.30
N GLY A 386 3.54 -18.54 43.36
CA GLY A 386 2.22 -19.17 43.54
C GLY A 386 1.25 -18.34 44.37
N LEU A 387 1.53 -17.05 44.60
CA LEU A 387 0.64 -16.12 45.31
C LEU A 387 -0.60 -15.80 44.49
N ILE A 388 -0.44 -15.79 43.18
CA ILE A 388 -1.51 -15.60 42.17
C ILE A 388 -1.42 -16.73 41.15
N GLN A 389 -2.58 -17.29 40.78
CA GLN A 389 -2.65 -18.30 39.76
C GLN A 389 -2.39 -17.68 38.36
N ASP A 390 -1.51 -18.33 37.57
CA ASP A 390 -1.31 -17.94 36.17
C ASP A 390 -2.60 -18.09 35.35
N ARG A 391 -3.05 -17.01 34.76
CA ARG A 391 -4.18 -16.96 33.83
C ARG A 391 -3.74 -16.57 32.41
N PHE A 392 -2.48 -16.16 32.19
CA PHE A 392 -1.97 -15.79 30.90
C PHE A 392 -1.73 -17.00 29.99
N ALA A 393 -0.97 -18.00 30.46
CA ALA A 393 -0.62 -19.14 29.63
C ALA A 393 -1.86 -19.83 29.05
N PRO A 394 -2.95 -20.08 29.79
CA PRO A 394 -4.18 -20.63 29.23
C PRO A 394 -4.80 -19.78 28.12
N ILE A 395 -4.82 -18.44 28.27
CA ILE A 395 -5.36 -17.51 27.28
C ILE A 395 -4.51 -17.56 26.00
N ILE A 396 -3.19 -17.46 26.14
CA ILE A 396 -2.24 -17.50 25.01
C ILE A 396 -2.36 -18.84 24.28
N ARG A 397 -2.38 -19.95 25.01
CA ARG A 397 -2.55 -21.30 24.46
C ARG A 397 -3.82 -21.37 23.60
N GLN A 398 -4.97 -21.00 24.17
CA GLN A 398 -6.24 -21.04 23.45
C GLN A 398 -6.22 -20.21 22.16
N LYS A 399 -5.67 -18.99 22.23
CA LYS A 399 -5.60 -18.10 21.04
C LYS A 399 -4.65 -18.65 19.97
N ALA A 400 -3.50 -19.21 20.36
CA ALA A 400 -2.54 -19.80 19.46
C ALA A 400 -3.10 -21.08 18.80
N GLU A 401 -3.69 -21.99 19.57
CA GLU A 401 -4.30 -23.23 19.08
C GLU A 401 -5.49 -22.97 18.15
N ASN A 402 -6.31 -21.95 18.42
CA ASN A 402 -7.40 -21.51 17.52
C ASN A 402 -6.91 -21.09 16.13
N LEU A 403 -5.63 -20.69 16.01
CA LEU A 403 -4.97 -20.35 14.74
C LEU A 403 -4.13 -21.51 14.19
N GLY A 404 -4.20 -22.70 14.82
CA GLY A 404 -3.51 -23.90 14.38
C GLY A 404 -2.04 -23.99 14.81
N CYS A 405 -1.60 -23.18 15.77
CA CYS A 405 -0.27 -23.28 16.37
C CYS A 405 -0.18 -24.41 17.39
N THR A 406 1.03 -24.83 17.73
CA THR A 406 1.31 -25.81 18.78
C THR A 406 2.11 -25.15 19.90
N VAL A 407 1.64 -25.20 21.13
CA VAL A 407 2.41 -24.74 22.29
C VAL A 407 3.40 -25.84 22.69
N VAL A 408 4.70 -25.54 22.55
CA VAL A 408 5.80 -26.51 22.81
C VAL A 408 6.35 -26.41 24.23
N GLY A 409 6.09 -25.30 24.90
CA GLY A 409 6.51 -25.13 26.30
C GLY A 409 5.91 -23.86 26.89
N GLU A 410 5.77 -23.87 28.23
CA GLU A 410 5.35 -22.73 29.02
C GLU A 410 6.33 -22.60 30.19
N ARG A 411 6.74 -21.38 30.48
CA ARG A 411 7.63 -21.05 31.59
C ARG A 411 7.08 -19.86 32.36
N VAL A 412 7.12 -19.98 33.67
CA VAL A 412 6.83 -18.88 34.61
C VAL A 412 8.13 -18.52 35.29
N THR A 413 8.47 -17.24 35.34
CA THR A 413 9.72 -16.73 35.94
C THR A 413 9.44 -15.57 36.90
N PRO A 414 10.27 -15.35 37.90
CA PRO A 414 10.25 -14.10 38.62
C PRO A 414 10.68 -12.95 37.70
N ASP A 415 10.49 -11.73 38.12
CA ASP A 415 10.94 -10.51 37.45
C ASP A 415 12.46 -10.32 37.64
N ASP A 416 13.24 -11.27 37.10
CA ASP A 416 14.68 -11.37 37.17
C ASP A 416 15.27 -11.63 35.80
N ALA A 417 16.14 -10.75 35.30
CA ALA A 417 16.64 -10.83 33.94
C ALA A 417 17.40 -12.12 33.63
N PRO A 418 18.28 -12.65 34.49
CA PRO A 418 18.92 -13.97 34.32
C PRO A 418 17.91 -15.11 34.24
N ALA A 419 16.88 -15.15 35.10
CA ALA A 419 15.86 -16.19 35.09
C ALA A 419 15.02 -16.16 33.81
N ILE A 420 14.65 -14.95 33.35
CA ILE A 420 13.94 -14.73 32.08
C ILE A 420 14.78 -15.23 30.91
N GLY A 421 16.08 -14.88 30.86
CA GLY A 421 17.02 -15.35 29.83
C GLY A 421 17.15 -16.86 29.78
N ALA A 422 17.28 -17.52 30.94
CA ALA A 422 17.36 -18.98 31.05
C ALA A 422 16.06 -19.66 30.58
N ALA A 423 14.91 -19.16 30.96
CA ALA A 423 13.61 -19.69 30.52
C ALA A 423 13.41 -19.52 29.00
N LEU A 424 13.82 -18.37 28.46
CA LEU A 424 13.78 -18.11 27.03
C LEU A 424 14.67 -19.11 26.26
N ALA A 425 15.91 -19.34 26.70
CA ALA A 425 16.80 -20.33 26.11
C ALA A 425 16.16 -21.73 26.09
N GLN A 426 15.58 -22.17 27.23
CA GLN A 426 14.87 -23.45 27.29
C GLN A 426 13.70 -23.56 26.29
N LEU A 427 12.93 -22.48 26.08
CA LEU A 427 11.84 -22.48 25.10
C LEU A 427 12.37 -22.58 23.67
N LEU A 428 13.47 -21.89 23.36
CA LEU A 428 14.14 -21.99 22.06
C LEU A 428 14.72 -23.39 21.84
N ASP A 429 15.33 -24.01 22.85
CA ASP A 429 15.85 -25.39 22.78
C ASP A 429 14.74 -26.43 22.56
N LEU A 430 13.53 -26.17 23.06
CA LEU A 430 12.34 -26.97 22.74
C LEU A 430 11.86 -26.75 21.28
N GLY A 431 12.56 -25.91 20.53
CA GLY A 431 12.27 -25.60 19.14
C GLY A 431 11.12 -24.64 18.94
N ALA A 432 10.87 -23.72 19.89
CA ALA A 432 9.93 -22.63 19.69
C ALA A 432 10.44 -21.70 18.58
N ASP A 433 9.61 -21.43 17.59
CA ASP A 433 9.85 -20.46 16.50
C ASP A 433 9.03 -19.18 16.65
N MET A 434 8.22 -19.13 17.71
CA MET A 434 7.50 -17.95 18.17
C MET A 434 7.48 -17.93 19.70
N ILE A 435 7.95 -16.84 20.28
CA ILE A 435 7.87 -16.59 21.72
C ILE A 435 6.75 -15.59 21.98
N ILE A 436 5.80 -15.95 22.85
CA ILE A 436 4.80 -15.02 23.35
C ILE A 436 5.10 -14.80 24.83
N THR A 437 5.52 -13.57 25.18
CA THR A 437 5.81 -13.20 26.56
C THR A 437 4.75 -12.27 27.11
N THR A 438 4.50 -12.34 28.40
CA THR A 438 3.49 -11.55 29.08
C THR A 438 4.07 -10.89 30.33
N ALA A 439 3.49 -9.75 30.71
CA ALA A 439 3.89 -8.90 31.84
C ALA A 439 5.30 -8.28 31.72
N GLY A 440 5.71 -7.46 32.69
CA GLY A 440 7.02 -6.83 32.76
C GLY A 440 7.38 -5.94 31.54
N LEU A 441 6.38 -5.41 30.83
CA LEU A 441 6.55 -4.55 29.64
C LEU A 441 6.14 -3.09 29.91
N SER A 442 5.78 -2.74 31.14
CA SER A 442 5.34 -1.40 31.53
C SER A 442 6.54 -0.47 31.80
N VAL A 443 6.32 0.58 32.55
CA VAL A 443 7.32 1.61 32.87
C VAL A 443 7.86 1.49 34.28
N ASP A 444 7.38 0.52 35.05
CA ASP A 444 7.79 0.32 36.42
C ASP A 444 9.25 -0.16 36.51
N PRO A 445 9.99 0.22 37.55
CA PRO A 445 11.39 -0.18 37.73
C PRO A 445 11.60 -1.71 37.75
N ASP A 446 10.59 -2.45 38.21
CA ASP A 446 10.60 -3.91 38.31
C ASP A 446 10.24 -4.61 36.96
N ASP A 447 9.88 -3.85 35.92
CA ASP A 447 9.55 -4.36 34.61
C ASP A 447 10.81 -4.70 33.78
N VAL A 448 11.48 -5.77 34.16
CA VAL A 448 12.77 -6.18 33.58
C VAL A 448 12.66 -7.00 32.29
N THR A 449 11.47 -7.44 31.90
CA THR A 449 11.26 -8.36 30.75
C THR A 449 11.82 -7.79 29.45
N ARG A 450 11.55 -6.53 29.14
CA ARG A 450 12.06 -5.89 27.93
C ARG A 450 13.59 -5.85 27.90
N LYS A 451 14.22 -5.54 29.04
CA LYS A 451 15.68 -5.52 29.16
C LYS A 451 16.26 -6.93 28.95
N ALA A 452 15.67 -7.93 29.62
CA ALA A 452 16.11 -9.32 29.48
C ALA A 452 16.01 -9.83 28.05
N LEU A 453 14.97 -9.47 27.29
CA LEU A 453 14.83 -9.80 25.88
C LEU A 453 15.92 -9.13 25.02
N LEU A 454 16.26 -7.86 25.29
CA LEU A 454 17.34 -7.15 24.59
C LEU A 454 18.69 -7.79 24.89
N ASP A 455 18.97 -8.12 26.15
CA ASP A 455 20.19 -8.81 26.57
C ASP A 455 20.30 -10.21 25.94
N ALA A 456 19.16 -10.88 25.66
CA ALA A 456 19.07 -12.13 24.94
C ALA A 456 19.17 -12.01 23.39
N GLY A 457 19.44 -10.80 22.89
CA GLY A 457 19.64 -10.56 21.45
C GLY A 457 18.38 -10.24 20.66
N LEU A 458 17.39 -9.63 21.28
CA LEU A 458 16.18 -9.14 20.59
C LEU A 458 16.55 -8.08 19.54
N THR A 459 16.16 -8.32 18.29
CA THR A 459 16.35 -7.43 17.13
C THR A 459 14.99 -7.03 16.53
N ASP A 460 15.00 -6.15 15.53
CA ASP A 460 13.80 -5.67 14.79
C ASP A 460 12.70 -5.14 15.73
N LEU A 461 13.11 -4.49 16.84
CA LEU A 461 12.23 -4.10 17.92
C LEU A 461 11.26 -2.99 17.49
N SER A 462 9.96 -3.28 17.60
CA SER A 462 8.89 -2.29 17.66
C SER A 462 8.18 -2.40 19.00
N PHE A 463 8.15 -1.30 19.76
CA PHE A 463 7.48 -1.22 21.04
C PHE A 463 6.45 -0.08 21.05
N GLY A 464 5.28 -0.37 21.60
CA GLY A 464 4.15 0.54 21.62
C GLY A 464 3.36 0.53 20.32
N LEU A 465 2.07 0.16 20.40
CA LEU A 465 1.11 0.19 19.30
C LEU A 465 -0.02 1.17 19.63
N PRO A 466 -0.55 1.90 18.64
CA PRO A 466 -1.71 2.77 18.85
C PRO A 466 -3.01 1.95 18.88
N VAL A 467 -3.08 0.95 19.77
CA VAL A 467 -4.20 0.01 19.93
C VAL A 467 -4.56 -0.09 21.40
N LEU A 468 -5.83 0.11 21.72
CA LEU A 468 -6.38 0.02 23.06
C LEU A 468 -7.56 -0.98 23.08
N PRO A 469 -7.47 -2.04 23.91
CA PRO A 469 -6.35 -2.41 24.78
C PRO A 469 -5.18 -3.05 24.03
N GLY A 470 -3.96 -2.83 24.57
CA GLY A 470 -2.75 -3.45 24.04
C GLY A 470 -1.62 -2.51 23.64
N THR A 471 -1.61 -1.25 24.15
CA THR A 471 -0.63 -0.22 23.77
C THR A 471 0.83 -0.66 23.96
N MET A 472 1.16 -1.36 25.04
CA MET A 472 2.53 -1.78 25.37
C MET A 472 2.91 -3.11 24.70
N THR A 473 2.34 -3.41 23.57
CA THR A 473 2.72 -4.60 22.76
C THR A 473 4.12 -4.42 22.20
N LEU A 474 4.92 -5.48 22.30
CA LEU A 474 6.29 -5.57 21.78
C LEU A 474 6.31 -6.56 20.63
N LEU A 475 6.98 -6.18 19.54
CA LEU A 475 7.26 -7.04 18.38
C LEU A 475 8.77 -7.08 18.14
N GLY A 476 9.33 -8.24 17.85
CA GLY A 476 10.74 -8.39 17.53
C GLY A 476 11.11 -9.81 17.13
N ARG A 477 12.42 -10.08 17.11
CA ARG A 477 12.98 -11.39 16.79
C ARG A 477 14.17 -11.72 17.69
N ILE A 478 14.30 -12.99 18.05
CA ILE A 478 15.52 -13.53 18.68
C ILE A 478 15.99 -14.70 17.82
N GLY A 479 17.13 -14.52 17.14
CA GLY A 479 17.58 -15.48 16.13
C GLY A 479 16.51 -15.71 15.05
N GLY A 480 16.08 -16.95 14.86
CA GLY A 480 15.00 -17.31 13.93
C GLY A 480 13.59 -17.13 14.47
N ALA A 481 13.40 -16.99 15.79
CA ALA A 481 12.10 -16.95 16.43
C ALA A 481 11.49 -15.53 16.42
N GLN A 482 10.20 -15.43 16.13
CA GLN A 482 9.42 -14.19 16.30
C GLN A 482 9.09 -14.00 17.79
N VAL A 483 9.11 -12.75 18.26
CA VAL A 483 8.77 -12.40 19.64
C VAL A 483 7.56 -11.47 19.67
N LEU A 484 6.56 -11.82 20.45
CA LEU A 484 5.36 -11.02 20.70
C LEU A 484 5.19 -10.82 22.20
N GLY A 485 5.43 -9.59 22.65
CA GLY A 485 5.17 -9.19 24.04
C GLY A 485 3.73 -8.71 24.19
N VAL A 486 3.00 -9.30 25.12
CA VAL A 486 1.58 -9.06 25.36
C VAL A 486 1.39 -8.41 26.72
N PRO A 487 0.84 -7.18 26.78
CA PRO A 487 0.63 -6.50 28.06
C PRO A 487 -0.49 -7.14 28.89
N ALA A 488 -0.50 -6.86 30.21
CA ALA A 488 -1.41 -7.43 31.21
C ALA A 488 -2.92 -7.27 30.89
N CYS A 489 -3.29 -6.29 30.05
CA CYS A 489 -4.68 -6.10 29.64
C CYS A 489 -5.31 -7.34 28.96
N ALA A 490 -4.48 -8.25 28.43
CA ALA A 490 -4.97 -9.51 27.85
C ALA A 490 -5.67 -10.44 28.86
N LEU A 491 -5.48 -10.21 30.16
CA LEU A 491 -6.21 -10.92 31.23
C LEU A 491 -7.67 -10.46 31.36
N PHE A 492 -7.95 -9.21 31.00
CA PHE A 492 -9.24 -8.58 31.28
C PHE A 492 -10.11 -8.44 30.04
N TYR A 493 -9.48 -8.33 28.87
CA TYR A 493 -10.16 -8.07 27.61
C TYR A 493 -10.13 -9.30 26.68
N LYS A 494 -11.29 -9.67 26.13
CA LYS A 494 -11.40 -10.80 25.19
C LYS A 494 -10.60 -10.57 23.89
N THR A 495 -10.49 -9.31 23.49
CA THR A 495 -9.79 -8.91 22.27
C THR A 495 -8.85 -7.74 22.56
N THR A 496 -7.61 -7.88 22.13
CA THR A 496 -6.52 -6.90 22.36
C THR A 496 -5.64 -6.81 21.13
N ALA A 497 -4.55 -6.04 21.19
CA ALA A 497 -3.53 -6.02 20.16
C ALA A 497 -2.98 -7.42 19.79
N LEU A 498 -2.99 -8.39 20.71
CA LEU A 498 -2.61 -9.78 20.45
C LEU A 498 -3.43 -10.35 19.28
N ASP A 499 -4.75 -10.15 19.29
CA ASP A 499 -5.67 -10.68 18.28
C ASP A 499 -5.48 -10.06 16.89
N LEU A 500 -4.88 -8.87 16.85
CA LEU A 500 -4.51 -8.20 15.61
C LEU A 500 -3.12 -8.62 15.12
N MET A 501 -2.16 -8.77 16.03
CA MET A 501 -0.75 -9.01 15.67
C MET A 501 -0.45 -10.47 15.40
N LEU A 502 -0.98 -11.40 16.20
CA LEU A 502 -0.68 -12.82 16.05
C LEU A 502 -1.02 -13.36 14.64
N PRO A 503 -2.19 -13.12 14.05
CA PRO A 503 -2.47 -13.55 12.67
C PRO A 503 -1.54 -12.93 11.63
N ARG A 504 -1.15 -11.65 11.81
CA ARG A 504 -0.21 -10.95 10.89
C ARG A 504 1.18 -11.56 10.95
N LEU A 505 1.68 -11.88 12.14
CA LEU A 505 2.96 -12.57 12.34
C LEU A 505 2.94 -13.98 11.73
N LEU A 506 1.87 -14.74 11.96
CA LEU A 506 1.71 -16.10 11.40
C LEU A 506 1.62 -16.09 9.87
N ALA A 507 1.04 -15.05 9.28
CA ALA A 507 0.96 -14.87 7.83
C ALA A 507 2.22 -14.20 7.23
N ASN A 508 3.26 -13.95 8.03
CA ASN A 508 4.49 -13.27 7.63
C ASN A 508 4.21 -11.94 6.89
N VAL A 509 3.24 -11.17 7.38
CA VAL A 509 2.95 -9.84 6.82
C VAL A 509 4.09 -8.90 7.18
N PRO A 510 4.77 -8.29 6.20
CA PRO A 510 5.73 -7.22 6.49
C PRO A 510 5.01 -6.05 7.15
N MET A 511 5.51 -5.59 8.29
CA MET A 511 4.92 -4.46 9.04
C MET A 511 6.00 -3.41 9.29
N SER A 512 5.89 -2.28 8.63
CA SER A 512 6.71 -1.10 8.91
C SER A 512 6.13 -0.31 10.10
N ARG A 513 6.91 0.64 10.63
CA ARG A 513 6.40 1.57 11.65
C ARG A 513 5.19 2.36 11.15
N ALA A 514 5.15 2.68 9.86
CA ALA A 514 4.01 3.37 9.24
C ALA A 514 2.75 2.48 9.25
N ASP A 515 2.88 1.19 8.90
CA ASP A 515 1.75 0.24 8.93
C ASP A 515 1.20 0.07 10.35
N LEU A 516 2.07 0.02 11.35
CA LEU A 516 1.66 -0.05 12.75
C LEU A 516 0.99 1.25 13.21
N ALA A 517 1.45 2.42 12.77
CA ALA A 517 0.84 3.70 13.09
C ALA A 517 -0.58 3.84 12.54
N LEU A 518 -0.85 3.29 11.35
CA LEU A 518 -2.19 3.29 10.74
C LEU A 518 -3.24 2.51 11.56
N LEU A 519 -2.81 1.57 12.42
CA LEU A 519 -3.73 0.86 13.32
C LEU A 519 -4.41 1.78 14.34
N GLY A 520 -3.91 3.01 14.55
CA GLY A 520 -4.53 3.98 15.45
C GLY A 520 -5.94 4.37 15.02
N HIS A 521 -6.20 4.43 13.71
CA HIS A 521 -7.56 4.61 13.21
C HIS A 521 -8.33 3.27 13.28
N GLY A 522 -9.32 3.20 14.19
CA GLY A 522 -10.04 1.96 14.53
C GLY A 522 -9.35 1.10 15.60
N GLY A 523 -8.22 1.55 16.16
CA GLY A 523 -7.47 0.84 17.22
C GLY A 523 -8.09 0.89 18.62
N LEU A 524 -9.24 1.56 18.79
CA LEU A 524 -9.94 1.65 20.07
C LEU A 524 -11.06 0.60 20.16
N CYS A 525 -10.95 -0.32 21.12
CA CYS A 525 -12.03 -1.25 21.44
C CYS A 525 -13.14 -0.54 22.23
N LEU A 526 -14.39 -0.73 21.82
CA LEU A 526 -15.55 -0.08 22.45
C LEU A 526 -16.09 -0.84 23.64
N GLU A 527 -15.42 -1.88 24.13
CA GLU A 527 -15.74 -2.66 25.32
C GLU A 527 -17.21 -3.13 25.37
N CYS A 528 -17.69 -3.69 24.27
CA CYS A 528 -19.07 -4.15 24.12
C CYS A 528 -19.42 -5.22 25.17
N LYS A 529 -20.66 -5.23 25.71
CA LYS A 529 -21.15 -6.24 26.67
C LYS A 529 -20.94 -7.67 26.17
N SER A 530 -21.09 -7.90 24.87
CA SER A 530 -20.71 -9.13 24.16
C SER A 530 -19.70 -8.78 23.08
N CYS A 531 -18.57 -9.49 23.07
CA CYS A 531 -17.51 -9.23 22.07
C CYS A 531 -17.91 -9.82 20.72
N ASP A 532 -18.09 -8.93 19.72
CA ASP A 532 -18.43 -9.30 18.34
C ASP A 532 -17.21 -9.38 17.40
N PHE A 533 -15.98 -9.26 17.94
CA PHE A 533 -14.77 -9.39 17.12
C PHE A 533 -14.75 -10.74 16.37
N PRO A 534 -14.42 -10.77 15.08
CA PRO A 534 -13.92 -9.70 14.20
C PRO A 534 -15.01 -8.95 13.40
N LYS A 535 -16.29 -8.98 13.80
CA LYS A 535 -17.36 -8.27 13.08
C LYS A 535 -17.52 -6.80 13.47
N CYS A 536 -16.85 -6.37 14.54
CA CYS A 536 -16.83 -4.98 15.01
C CYS A 536 -15.80 -4.10 14.24
N THR A 537 -15.68 -2.83 14.62
CA THR A 537 -14.75 -1.86 14.00
C THR A 537 -13.31 -1.96 14.52
N PHE A 538 -13.06 -2.71 15.57
CA PHE A 538 -11.74 -2.81 16.19
C PHE A 538 -10.69 -3.41 15.26
N GLY A 539 -9.57 -2.70 15.09
CA GLY A 539 -8.44 -3.11 14.25
C GLY A 539 -8.67 -3.02 12.74
N ARG A 540 -9.62 -2.16 12.30
CA ARG A 540 -10.02 -1.98 10.91
C ARG A 540 -9.51 -0.68 10.32
#